data_f0dab5c8dcd5731c1cf2b1f4a77da04f
#
_entry.id   f0dab5c8dcd5731c1cf2b1f4a77da04f
#
_cell.length_a   1.000
_cell.length_b   1.000
_cell.length_c   1.000
_cell.angle_alpha   90.00
_cell.angle_beta   90.00
_cell.angle_gamma   90.00
#
_symmetry.space_group_name_H-M   'P 1'
#
loop_
_entity.id
_entity.type
_entity.pdbx_description
1 polymer ?
#
loop_
_entity_poly.entity_id
_entity_poly.type
_entity_poly.pdbx_seq_one_letter_code
_entity_poly.pdbx_strand_id
1 'polypeptide(L)'
;RSDRDWSSDVCSSDLLGTDLGGLQERITSTKKGSITSVQAVYVPADDLTDPAPATTFSHLDGTLVLSRQIAELGIYPAVDPLDSTSRILDPNVLGVEHYGTAREVQSILQKYKDLQDIIAILGMDELSDDDKLTVARARKIQRFLSQPFFVAAQFTGKEGRYVKLEDTIKGFREIIDGKHDEIPEGAFYMVGDINEAVENAKKG
;
A
#
# COMPACT_ATOMS: atom_id res chain seq x y z
N ARG A 1 29.60 -16.56 -42.62
CA ARG A 1 28.40 -15.69 -42.51
C ARG A 1 27.38 -16.51 -41.76
N SER A 2 27.26 -16.30 -40.48
CA SER A 2 26.21 -16.89 -39.66
C SER A 2 25.08 -15.89 -39.59
N ASP A 3 23.97 -16.21 -40.25
CA ASP A 3 22.70 -15.56 -40.01
C ASP A 3 22.31 -15.87 -38.55
N ARG A 4 22.55 -14.91 -37.66
CA ARG A 4 21.96 -14.95 -36.33
C ARG A 4 20.53 -14.50 -36.48
N ASP A 5 19.66 -15.47 -36.55
CA ASP A 5 18.21 -15.28 -36.46
C ASP A 5 17.92 -14.68 -35.11
N TRP A 6 17.55 -13.38 -35.12
CA TRP A 6 17.09 -12.67 -33.97
C TRP A 6 15.60 -13.01 -33.75
N SER A 7 15.33 -14.24 -33.35
CA SER A 7 14.04 -14.54 -32.73
C SER A 7 14.07 -14.00 -31.30
N SER A 8 13.69 -12.74 -31.16
CA SER A 8 13.94 -11.89 -30.01
C SER A 8 13.03 -12.14 -28.80
N ASP A 9 12.10 -13.09 -28.85
CA ASP A 9 11.04 -13.13 -27.83
C ASP A 9 11.20 -14.23 -26.77
N VAL A 10 12.10 -15.18 -26.94
CA VAL A 10 12.31 -16.28 -25.97
C VAL A 10 13.54 -16.05 -25.08
N CYS A 11 14.44 -15.17 -25.48
CA CYS A 11 15.77 -15.09 -24.87
C CYS A 11 15.92 -14.14 -23.69
N SER A 12 15.01 -13.17 -23.48
CA SER A 12 15.24 -12.13 -22.46
C SER A 12 14.68 -12.49 -21.09
N SER A 13 13.54 -13.16 -21.00
CA SER A 13 12.92 -13.48 -19.71
C SER A 13 13.62 -14.62 -18.96
N ASP A 14 14.06 -15.66 -19.69
CA ASP A 14 14.72 -16.81 -19.07
C ASP A 14 16.13 -16.47 -18.60
N LEU A 15 16.88 -15.68 -19.39
CA LEU A 15 18.19 -15.17 -19.00
C LEU A 15 18.08 -14.18 -17.84
N LEU A 16 17.11 -13.29 -17.88
CA LEU A 16 16.86 -12.35 -16.79
C LEU A 16 16.55 -13.08 -15.48
N GLY A 17 15.70 -14.11 -15.52
CA GLY A 17 15.37 -14.94 -14.36
C GLY A 17 16.61 -15.62 -13.76
N THR A 18 17.49 -16.16 -14.60
CA THR A 18 18.70 -16.85 -14.15
C THR A 18 19.75 -15.89 -13.58
N ASP A 19 20.03 -14.80 -14.27
CA ASP A 19 21.05 -13.84 -13.86
C ASP A 19 20.59 -13.05 -12.62
N LEU A 20 19.34 -12.63 -12.60
CA LEU A 20 18.74 -11.95 -11.45
C LEU A 20 18.66 -12.89 -10.25
N GLY A 21 18.23 -14.14 -10.45
CA GLY A 21 18.20 -15.16 -9.40
C GLY A 21 19.57 -15.37 -8.76
N GLY A 22 20.62 -15.50 -9.57
CA GLY A 22 21.99 -15.62 -9.07
C GLY A 22 22.49 -14.41 -8.28
N LEU A 23 22.00 -13.21 -8.56
CA LEU A 23 22.26 -12.01 -7.76
C LEU A 23 21.45 -12.03 -6.45
N GLN A 24 20.16 -12.33 -6.53
CA GLN A 24 19.25 -12.34 -5.38
C GLN A 24 19.61 -13.40 -4.34
N GLU A 25 20.08 -14.58 -4.76
CA GLU A 25 20.55 -15.64 -3.85
C GLU A 25 21.74 -15.22 -2.98
N ARG A 26 22.48 -14.19 -3.37
CA ARG A 26 23.57 -13.62 -2.57
C ARG A 26 23.10 -12.69 -1.46
N ILE A 27 21.86 -12.20 -1.54
CA ILE A 27 21.21 -11.37 -0.53
C ILE A 27 20.64 -12.31 0.51
N THR A 28 21.44 -12.65 1.51
CA THR A 28 21.08 -13.70 2.47
C THR A 28 21.64 -13.40 3.85
N SER A 29 21.16 -14.17 4.82
CA SER A 29 21.67 -14.19 6.19
C SER A 29 22.70 -15.28 6.36
N THR A 30 23.78 -14.96 7.01
CA THR A 30 24.87 -15.90 7.39
C THR A 30 25.01 -15.98 8.89
N LYS A 31 25.88 -16.88 9.39
CA LYS A 31 26.21 -16.93 10.83
C LYS A 31 26.85 -15.65 11.36
N LYS A 32 27.39 -14.79 10.49
CA LYS A 32 28.12 -13.57 10.88
C LYS A 32 27.35 -12.28 10.64
N GLY A 33 26.23 -12.32 9.92
CA GLY A 33 25.45 -11.13 9.59
C GLY A 33 24.40 -11.39 8.53
N SER A 34 23.62 -10.36 8.20
CA SER A 34 22.57 -10.38 7.18
C SER A 34 22.69 -9.19 6.24
N ILE A 35 22.18 -9.35 5.05
CA ILE A 35 22.06 -8.28 4.04
C ILE A 35 20.59 -7.95 3.90
N THR A 36 20.23 -6.68 4.11
CA THR A 36 18.93 -6.13 3.74
C THR A 36 19.12 -5.31 2.47
N SER A 37 18.33 -5.58 1.44
CA SER A 37 18.34 -4.82 0.20
C SER A 37 17.07 -4.03 0.03
N VAL A 38 17.18 -2.84 -0.55
CA VAL A 38 16.05 -2.04 -1.01
C VAL A 38 16.27 -1.78 -2.50
N GLN A 39 15.34 -2.22 -3.32
CA GLN A 39 15.43 -2.16 -4.77
C GLN A 39 14.30 -1.33 -5.34
N ALA A 40 14.64 -0.32 -6.13
CA ALA A 40 13.65 0.44 -6.90
C ALA A 40 13.45 -0.25 -8.25
N VAL A 41 12.23 -0.68 -8.53
CA VAL A 41 11.84 -1.33 -9.78
C VAL A 41 10.94 -0.40 -10.56
N TYR A 42 11.36 -0.03 -11.76
CA TYR A 42 10.51 0.73 -12.67
C TYR A 42 9.60 -0.24 -13.44
N VAL A 43 8.30 0.04 -13.41
CA VAL A 43 7.28 -0.77 -14.07
C VAL A 43 6.79 -0.02 -15.30
N PRO A 44 7.09 -0.50 -16.53
CA PRO A 44 6.66 0.13 -17.76
C PRO A 44 5.12 0.13 -17.87
N ALA A 45 4.54 1.27 -18.24
CA ALA A 45 3.10 1.44 -18.42
C ALA A 45 2.22 1.04 -17.22
N ASP A 46 2.78 1.02 -16.01
CA ASP A 46 2.13 0.57 -14.77
C ASP A 46 1.64 -0.90 -14.83
N ASP A 47 2.19 -1.72 -15.75
CA ASP A 47 1.83 -3.13 -15.93
C ASP A 47 2.71 -4.04 -15.05
N LEU A 48 2.18 -4.38 -13.88
CA LEU A 48 2.84 -5.30 -12.93
C LEU A 48 2.95 -6.73 -13.46
N THR A 49 2.22 -7.08 -14.52
CA THR A 49 2.23 -8.41 -15.14
C THR A 49 3.28 -8.57 -16.22
N ASP A 50 3.95 -7.48 -16.62
CA ASP A 50 5.09 -7.55 -17.53
C ASP A 50 6.13 -8.54 -17.00
N PRO A 51 6.69 -9.42 -17.86
CA PRO A 51 7.59 -10.50 -17.44
C PRO A 51 8.81 -10.03 -16.64
N ALA A 52 9.38 -8.88 -16.95
CA ALA A 52 10.57 -8.39 -16.28
C ALA A 52 10.30 -7.93 -14.81
N PRO A 53 9.32 -7.05 -14.52
CA PRO A 53 8.92 -6.75 -13.15
C PRO A 53 8.42 -7.99 -12.41
N ALA A 54 7.57 -8.82 -13.02
CA ALA A 54 7.01 -10.02 -12.39
C ALA A 54 8.12 -10.99 -11.94
N THR A 55 9.14 -11.22 -12.78
CA THR A 55 10.30 -12.03 -12.42
C THR A 55 11.06 -11.43 -11.25
N THR A 56 11.24 -10.11 -11.23
CA THR A 56 11.92 -9.42 -10.12
C THR A 56 11.13 -9.58 -8.82
N PHE A 57 9.82 -9.37 -8.84
CA PHE A 57 8.95 -9.44 -7.65
C PHE A 57 8.94 -10.83 -7.03
N SER A 58 9.09 -11.90 -7.82
CA SER A 58 9.11 -13.28 -7.31
C SER A 58 10.27 -13.55 -6.33
N HIS A 59 11.35 -12.77 -6.39
CA HIS A 59 12.51 -12.88 -5.52
C HIS A 59 12.46 -12.00 -4.28
N LEU A 60 11.48 -11.09 -4.18
CA LEU A 60 11.39 -10.13 -3.09
C LEU A 60 10.55 -10.66 -1.92
N ASP A 61 10.96 -10.32 -0.69
CA ASP A 61 10.22 -10.66 0.53
C ASP A 61 9.08 -9.70 0.81
N GLY A 62 9.13 -8.51 0.23
CA GLY A 62 8.07 -7.52 0.32
C GLY A 62 8.13 -6.54 -0.84
N THR A 63 6.96 -6.12 -1.30
CA THR A 63 6.82 -5.13 -2.38
C THR A 63 5.96 -3.97 -1.91
N LEU A 64 6.42 -2.76 -2.18
CA LEU A 64 5.64 -1.53 -2.01
C LEU A 64 5.31 -1.00 -3.40
N VAL A 65 4.06 -1.07 -3.78
CA VAL A 65 3.57 -0.60 -5.08
C VAL A 65 3.10 0.84 -4.96
N LEU A 66 3.68 1.72 -5.77
CA LEU A 66 3.25 3.11 -5.88
C LEU A 66 2.25 3.24 -7.03
N SER A 67 1.08 3.79 -6.74
CA SER A 67 -0.03 3.92 -7.69
C SER A 67 -0.22 5.38 -8.10
N ARG A 68 -0.32 5.63 -9.42
CA ARG A 68 -0.66 6.97 -9.96
C ARG A 68 -2.07 7.37 -9.57
N GLN A 69 -3.01 6.44 -9.58
CA GLN A 69 -4.41 6.70 -9.20
C GLN A 69 -4.51 7.22 -7.76
N ILE A 70 -3.73 6.65 -6.84
CA ILE A 70 -3.67 7.11 -5.45
C ILE A 70 -3.01 8.50 -5.36
N ALA A 71 -1.96 8.75 -6.15
CA ALA A 71 -1.32 10.06 -6.22
C ALA A 71 -2.29 11.15 -6.75
N GLU A 72 -3.12 10.81 -7.74
CA GLU A 72 -4.14 11.72 -8.30
C GLU A 72 -5.22 12.10 -7.26
N LEU A 73 -5.49 11.22 -6.30
CA LEU A 73 -6.36 11.53 -5.15
C LEU A 73 -5.68 12.44 -4.10
N GLY A 74 -4.42 12.81 -4.32
CA GLY A 74 -3.63 13.62 -3.39
C GLY A 74 -3.15 12.85 -2.15
N ILE A 75 -3.20 11.52 -2.15
CA ILE A 75 -2.76 10.68 -1.04
C ILE A 75 -1.27 10.41 -1.18
N TYR A 76 -0.49 10.82 -0.20
CA TYR A 76 0.96 10.65 -0.16
C TYR A 76 1.41 10.11 1.21
N PRO A 77 2.34 9.11 1.25
CA PRO A 77 2.90 8.40 0.10
C PRO A 77 1.84 7.60 -0.67
N ALA A 78 1.97 7.57 -2.00
CA ALA A 78 0.96 6.97 -2.89
C ALA A 78 1.10 5.44 -2.98
N VAL A 79 1.20 4.77 -1.85
CA VAL A 79 1.33 3.31 -1.74
C VAL A 79 -0.03 2.67 -1.89
N ASP A 80 -0.14 1.68 -2.80
CA ASP A 80 -1.35 0.87 -2.92
C ASP A 80 -1.30 -0.27 -1.88
N PRO A 81 -2.20 -0.27 -0.88
CA PRO A 81 -2.21 -1.30 0.15
C PRO A 81 -2.77 -2.65 -0.33
N LEU A 82 -3.46 -2.69 -1.48
CA LEU A 82 -4.02 -3.92 -2.05
C LEU A 82 -2.99 -4.66 -2.90
N ASP A 83 -2.19 -3.91 -3.67
CA ASP A 83 -1.16 -4.48 -4.55
C ASP A 83 0.19 -4.67 -3.83
N SER A 84 0.38 -4.03 -2.68
CA SER A 84 1.58 -4.18 -1.85
C SER A 84 1.51 -5.47 -1.03
N THR A 85 2.64 -6.17 -0.94
CA THR A 85 2.73 -7.46 -0.24
C THR A 85 3.92 -7.52 0.69
N SER A 86 3.85 -8.39 1.70
CA SER A 86 4.98 -8.69 2.58
C SER A 86 4.88 -10.11 3.13
N ARG A 87 5.96 -10.87 3.07
CA ARG A 87 6.03 -12.23 3.64
C ARG A 87 5.94 -12.23 5.17
N ILE A 88 6.34 -11.15 5.82
CA ILE A 88 6.23 -11.04 7.28
C ILE A 88 4.80 -10.70 7.74
N LEU A 89 3.85 -10.44 6.84
CA LEU A 89 2.45 -10.27 7.18
C LEU A 89 1.81 -11.64 7.47
N ASP A 90 2.22 -12.19 8.60
CA ASP A 90 1.80 -13.50 9.12
C ASP A 90 1.50 -13.36 10.62
N PRO A 91 0.42 -14.00 11.14
CA PRO A 91 0.03 -13.87 12.55
C PRO A 91 1.08 -14.43 13.51
N ASN A 92 1.90 -15.40 13.09
CA ASN A 92 2.98 -15.95 13.91
C ASN A 92 4.18 -15.01 14.02
N VAL A 93 4.32 -14.06 13.09
CA VAL A 93 5.42 -13.08 13.06
C VAL A 93 5.00 -11.76 13.70
N LEU A 94 3.86 -11.22 13.31
CA LEU A 94 3.38 -9.90 13.71
C LEU A 94 2.43 -9.92 14.91
N GLY A 95 1.94 -11.10 15.29
CA GLY A 95 0.86 -11.23 16.26
C GLY A 95 -0.53 -11.03 15.63
N VAL A 96 -1.54 -11.53 16.36
CA VAL A 96 -2.92 -11.61 15.85
C VAL A 96 -3.53 -10.22 15.64
N GLU A 97 -3.25 -9.28 16.52
CA GLU A 97 -3.82 -7.92 16.46
C GLU A 97 -3.35 -7.17 15.22
N HIS A 98 -2.05 -7.09 14.99
CA HIS A 98 -1.49 -6.40 13.84
C HIS A 98 -1.94 -7.04 12.53
N TYR A 99 -1.80 -8.37 12.43
CA TYR A 99 -2.23 -9.12 11.26
C TYR A 99 -3.73 -8.95 10.98
N GLY A 100 -4.57 -9.10 12.01
CA GLY A 100 -6.02 -8.94 11.91
C GLY A 100 -6.41 -7.55 11.42
N THR A 101 -5.85 -6.50 12.04
CA THR A 101 -6.11 -5.11 11.64
C THR A 101 -5.71 -4.85 10.19
N ALA A 102 -4.53 -5.32 9.76
CA ALA A 102 -4.08 -5.15 8.38
C ALA A 102 -5.00 -5.85 7.37
N ARG A 103 -5.45 -7.07 7.68
CA ARG A 103 -6.38 -7.81 6.81
C ARG A 103 -7.76 -7.19 6.74
N GLU A 104 -8.28 -6.69 7.86
CA GLU A 104 -9.55 -5.98 7.88
C GLU A 104 -9.49 -4.68 7.06
N VAL A 105 -8.40 -3.89 7.17
CA VAL A 105 -8.16 -2.72 6.32
C VAL A 105 -8.19 -3.09 4.85
N GLN A 106 -7.44 -4.13 4.44
CA GLN A 106 -7.43 -4.60 3.06
C GLN A 106 -8.83 -5.04 2.60
N SER A 107 -9.57 -5.77 3.43
CA SER A 107 -10.92 -6.22 3.11
C SER A 107 -11.89 -5.05 2.89
N ILE A 108 -11.84 -4.03 3.76
CA ILE A 108 -12.67 -2.83 3.63
C ILE A 108 -12.33 -2.04 2.36
N LEU A 109 -11.04 -1.88 2.07
CA LEU A 109 -10.59 -1.17 0.86
C LEU A 109 -10.93 -1.94 -0.41
N GLN A 110 -10.82 -3.28 -0.40
CA GLN A 110 -11.23 -4.12 -1.52
C GLN A 110 -12.74 -3.99 -1.77
N LYS A 111 -13.55 -4.13 -0.71
CA LYS A 111 -15.00 -3.94 -0.82
C LYS A 111 -15.36 -2.56 -1.35
N TYR A 112 -14.66 -1.53 -0.92
CA TYR A 112 -14.87 -0.16 -1.45
C TYR A 112 -14.51 -0.07 -2.93
N LYS A 113 -13.43 -0.68 -3.37
CA LYS A 113 -13.03 -0.74 -4.78
C LYS A 113 -14.12 -1.41 -5.63
N ASP A 114 -14.67 -2.53 -5.15
CA ASP A 114 -15.75 -3.25 -5.83
C ASP A 114 -17.05 -2.42 -5.91
N LEU A 115 -17.32 -1.59 -4.89
CA LEU A 115 -18.49 -0.71 -4.87
C LEU A 115 -18.35 0.57 -5.71
N GLN A 116 -17.12 0.96 -6.06
CA GLN A 116 -16.88 2.20 -6.82
C GLN A 116 -17.60 2.23 -8.17
N ASP A 117 -17.61 1.12 -8.88
CA ASP A 117 -18.31 1.02 -10.17
C ASP A 117 -19.83 1.17 -9.99
N ILE A 118 -20.38 0.58 -8.95
CA ILE A 118 -21.80 0.69 -8.59
C ILE A 118 -22.13 2.14 -8.23
N ILE A 119 -21.30 2.77 -7.42
CA ILE A 119 -21.48 4.17 -7.01
C ILE A 119 -21.42 5.11 -8.22
N ALA A 120 -20.51 4.85 -9.16
CA ALA A 120 -20.38 5.67 -10.37
C ALA A 120 -21.59 5.58 -11.30
N ILE A 121 -22.28 4.44 -11.34
CA ILE A 121 -23.43 4.21 -12.25
C ILE A 121 -24.75 4.57 -11.56
N LEU A 122 -24.97 4.11 -10.34
CA LEU A 122 -26.25 4.19 -9.64
C LEU A 122 -26.31 5.29 -8.57
N GLY A 123 -25.15 5.78 -8.13
CA GLY A 123 -25.05 6.74 -7.01
C GLY A 123 -24.99 6.07 -5.64
N MET A 124 -24.68 6.88 -4.63
CA MET A 124 -24.55 6.43 -3.24
C MET A 124 -25.91 6.02 -2.61
N ASP A 125 -27.01 6.57 -3.10
CA ASP A 125 -28.33 6.38 -2.49
C ASP A 125 -28.85 4.95 -2.66
N GLU A 126 -28.45 4.26 -3.72
CA GLU A 126 -28.83 2.88 -4.01
C GLU A 126 -28.08 1.82 -3.20
N LEU A 127 -27.05 2.24 -2.45
CA LEU A 127 -26.32 1.32 -1.57
C LEU A 127 -27.12 0.98 -0.30
N SER A 128 -26.93 -0.24 0.20
CA SER A 128 -27.43 -0.62 1.52
C SER A 128 -26.80 0.24 2.62
N ASP A 129 -27.42 0.36 3.78
CA ASP A 129 -26.88 1.13 4.89
C ASP A 129 -25.53 0.57 5.37
N ASP A 130 -25.34 -0.74 5.33
CA ASP A 130 -24.08 -1.40 5.67
C ASP A 130 -22.97 -1.06 4.65
N ASP A 131 -23.32 -0.97 3.36
CA ASP A 131 -22.36 -0.59 2.32
C ASP A 131 -22.01 0.91 2.41
N LYS A 132 -22.99 1.77 2.71
CA LYS A 132 -22.75 3.20 2.97
C LYS A 132 -21.78 3.38 4.12
N LEU A 133 -21.94 2.62 5.20
CA LEU A 133 -21.04 2.65 6.35
C LEU A 133 -19.64 2.16 5.96
N THR A 134 -19.56 1.07 5.20
CA THR A 134 -18.29 0.53 4.69
C THR A 134 -17.57 1.57 3.83
N VAL A 135 -18.26 2.23 2.92
CA VAL A 135 -17.70 3.29 2.07
C VAL A 135 -17.21 4.47 2.90
N ALA A 136 -17.98 4.90 3.90
CA ALA A 136 -17.58 6.00 4.79
C ALA A 136 -16.30 5.66 5.56
N ARG A 137 -16.18 4.45 6.11
CA ARG A 137 -14.97 3.99 6.81
C ARG A 137 -13.80 3.79 5.85
N ALA A 138 -14.02 3.25 4.65
CA ALA A 138 -12.98 3.09 3.63
C ALA A 138 -12.37 4.43 3.22
N ARG A 139 -13.17 5.47 3.03
CA ARG A 139 -12.68 6.83 2.74
C ARG A 139 -11.84 7.41 3.87
N LYS A 140 -12.25 7.20 5.12
CA LYS A 140 -11.46 7.59 6.31
C LYS A 140 -10.11 6.84 6.34
N ILE A 141 -10.13 5.53 6.08
CA ILE A 141 -8.93 4.70 6.00
C ILE A 141 -8.01 5.20 4.89
N GLN A 142 -8.53 5.49 3.69
CA GLN A 142 -7.72 6.04 2.60
C GLN A 142 -7.08 7.38 2.97
N ARG A 143 -7.82 8.28 3.63
CA ARG A 143 -7.28 9.56 4.10
C ARG A 143 -6.25 9.36 5.20
N PHE A 144 -6.47 8.41 6.10
CA PHE A 144 -5.55 8.10 7.20
C PHE A 144 -4.27 7.39 6.73
N LEU A 145 -4.28 6.73 5.57
CA LEU A 145 -3.08 6.22 4.91
C LEU A 145 -2.16 7.34 4.39
N SER A 146 -2.68 8.56 4.19
CA SER A 146 -1.85 9.72 3.90
C SER A 146 -1.10 10.15 5.15
N GLN A 147 0.20 10.41 5.01
CA GLN A 147 1.05 10.78 6.14
C GLN A 147 2.01 11.90 5.75
N PRO A 148 2.19 12.94 6.58
CA PRO A 148 3.23 13.92 6.38
C PRO A 148 4.59 13.26 6.64
N PHE A 149 5.46 13.20 5.63
CA PHE A 149 6.78 12.60 5.76
C PHE A 149 7.89 13.65 5.49
N PHE A 150 9.03 13.49 6.14
CA PHE A 150 10.08 14.50 6.22
C PHE A 150 10.61 14.95 4.85
N VAL A 151 10.78 14.01 3.91
CA VAL A 151 11.31 14.31 2.57
C VAL A 151 10.36 15.18 1.76
N ALA A 152 9.05 15.07 1.98
CA ALA A 152 8.04 15.85 1.27
C ALA A 152 7.74 17.19 1.93
N ALA A 153 8.27 17.50 3.10
CA ALA A 153 7.93 18.70 3.86
C ALA A 153 8.13 19.99 3.05
N GLN A 154 9.18 20.08 2.26
CA GLN A 154 9.46 21.23 1.39
C GLN A 154 8.43 21.42 0.28
N PHE A 155 7.72 20.37 -0.14
CA PHE A 155 6.72 20.43 -1.21
C PHE A 155 5.30 20.58 -0.65
N THR A 156 5.02 19.94 0.47
CA THR A 156 3.68 19.92 1.08
C THR A 156 3.44 21.07 2.06
N GLY A 157 4.51 21.71 2.53
CA GLY A 157 4.46 22.72 3.59
C GLY A 157 4.09 22.16 4.97
N LYS A 158 3.99 20.83 5.10
CA LYS A 158 3.72 20.15 6.36
C LYS A 158 4.99 19.48 6.88
N GLU A 159 5.29 19.69 8.14
CA GLU A 159 6.40 19.03 8.81
C GLU A 159 6.15 17.52 8.91
N GLY A 160 7.19 16.72 8.65
CA GLY A 160 7.10 15.27 8.75
C GLY A 160 6.77 14.79 10.16
N ARG A 161 6.02 13.70 10.27
CA ARG A 161 5.64 13.07 11.54
C ARG A 161 6.17 11.64 11.58
N TYR A 162 6.82 11.30 12.69
CA TYR A 162 7.15 9.91 13.00
C TYR A 162 6.06 9.34 13.90
N VAL A 163 5.39 8.29 13.43
CA VAL A 163 4.34 7.59 14.18
C VAL A 163 4.84 6.20 14.54
N LYS A 164 4.66 5.79 15.79
CA LYS A 164 5.02 4.44 16.22
C LYS A 164 4.05 3.42 15.61
N LEU A 165 4.56 2.22 15.37
CA LEU A 165 3.76 1.13 14.81
C LEU A 165 2.51 0.82 15.64
N GLU A 166 2.65 0.82 16.97
CA GLU A 166 1.56 0.58 17.92
C GLU A 166 0.43 1.62 17.77
N ASP A 167 0.79 2.91 17.63
CA ASP A 167 -0.16 3.99 17.44
C ASP A 167 -0.85 3.90 16.08
N THR A 168 -0.12 3.45 15.05
CA THR A 168 -0.68 3.19 13.73
C THR A 168 -1.72 2.07 13.77
N ILE A 169 -1.38 0.91 14.34
CA ILE A 169 -2.30 -0.22 14.47
C ILE A 169 -3.55 0.17 15.26
N LYS A 170 -3.36 0.86 16.39
CA LYS A 170 -4.46 1.37 17.22
C LYS A 170 -5.36 2.31 16.43
N GLY A 171 -4.79 3.25 15.68
CA GLY A 171 -5.54 4.21 14.87
C GLY A 171 -6.43 3.53 13.83
N PHE A 172 -5.89 2.59 13.06
CA PHE A 172 -6.67 1.81 12.11
C PHE A 172 -7.74 0.96 12.79
N ARG A 173 -7.42 0.32 13.91
CA ARG A 173 -8.39 -0.46 14.68
C ARG A 173 -9.57 0.38 15.15
N GLU A 174 -9.32 1.57 15.66
CA GLU A 174 -10.38 2.49 16.11
C GLU A 174 -11.28 2.96 14.96
N ILE A 175 -10.74 3.16 13.76
CA ILE A 175 -11.54 3.51 12.58
C ILE A 175 -12.42 2.32 12.15
N ILE A 176 -11.86 1.12 12.12
CA ILE A 176 -12.58 -0.12 11.75
C ILE A 176 -13.72 -0.39 12.74
N ASP A 177 -13.46 -0.26 14.04
CA ASP A 177 -14.44 -0.45 15.11
C ASP A 177 -15.54 0.62 15.13
N GLY A 178 -15.39 1.68 14.32
CA GLY A 178 -16.40 2.74 14.20
C GLY A 178 -16.38 3.78 15.30
N LYS A 179 -15.32 3.85 16.13
CA LYS A 179 -15.23 4.86 17.22
C LYS A 179 -15.21 6.30 16.71
N HIS A 180 -14.91 6.47 15.44
CA HIS A 180 -14.74 7.77 14.79
C HIS A 180 -15.72 7.97 13.62
N ASP A 181 -16.86 7.25 13.61
CA ASP A 181 -17.83 7.34 12.52
C ASP A 181 -18.42 8.76 12.38
N GLU A 182 -18.56 9.50 13.48
CA GLU A 182 -19.04 10.89 13.50
C GLU A 182 -18.04 11.93 12.98
N ILE A 183 -16.76 11.56 12.84
CA ILE A 183 -15.70 12.48 12.40
C ILE A 183 -15.70 12.58 10.88
N PRO A 184 -15.68 13.78 10.28
CA PRO A 184 -15.61 13.93 8.83
C PRO A 184 -14.29 13.39 8.26
N GLU A 185 -14.34 12.78 7.06
CA GLU A 185 -13.18 12.14 6.42
C GLU A 185 -11.97 13.07 6.22
N GLY A 186 -12.22 14.36 6.03
CA GLY A 186 -11.17 15.37 5.87
C GLY A 186 -10.24 15.53 7.08
N ALA A 187 -10.74 15.21 8.28
CA ALA A 187 -9.93 15.29 9.50
C ALA A 187 -8.80 14.25 9.57
N PHE A 188 -8.92 13.15 8.80
CA PHE A 188 -7.92 12.08 8.73
C PHE A 188 -6.83 12.32 7.68
N TYR A 189 -6.91 13.44 6.94
CA TYR A 189 -5.99 13.71 5.85
C TYR A 189 -4.67 14.32 6.35
N MET A 190 -3.56 13.69 5.98
CA MET A 190 -2.20 14.14 6.30
C MET A 190 -2.01 14.42 7.79
N VAL A 191 -2.36 13.43 8.60
CA VAL A 191 -2.17 13.40 10.05
C VAL A 191 -1.13 12.38 10.46
N GLY A 192 -0.57 12.50 11.64
CA GLY A 192 0.35 11.54 12.21
C GLY A 192 -0.41 10.37 12.83
N ASP A 193 -1.00 10.58 13.99
CA ASP A 193 -1.77 9.58 14.73
C ASP A 193 -3.27 9.89 14.76
N ILE A 194 -4.05 8.97 15.32
CA ILE A 194 -5.50 9.11 15.40
C ILE A 194 -5.93 10.29 16.30
N ASN A 195 -5.13 10.64 17.31
CA ASN A 195 -5.45 11.75 18.21
C ASN A 195 -5.39 13.09 17.47
N GLU A 196 -4.45 13.25 16.53
CA GLU A 196 -4.36 14.43 15.68
C GLU A 196 -5.60 14.58 14.79
N ALA A 197 -6.13 13.46 14.26
CA ALA A 197 -7.39 13.49 13.50
C ALA A 197 -8.58 13.95 14.36
N VAL A 198 -8.67 13.46 15.59
CA VAL A 198 -9.71 13.89 16.57
C VAL A 198 -9.58 15.37 16.92
N GLU A 199 -8.34 15.87 17.07
CA GLU A 199 -8.11 17.30 17.34
C GLU A 199 -8.49 18.18 16.13
N ASN A 200 -8.17 17.74 14.91
CA ASN A 200 -8.52 18.45 13.69
C ASN A 200 -10.03 18.55 13.52
N ALA A 201 -10.77 17.50 13.86
CA ALA A 201 -12.23 17.51 13.85
C ALA A 201 -12.85 18.52 14.84
N LYS A 202 -12.14 18.86 15.94
CA LYS A 202 -12.62 19.87 16.92
C LYS A 202 -12.32 21.30 16.50
N LYS A 203 -11.39 21.49 15.57
CA LYS A 203 -10.95 22.82 15.10
C LYS A 203 -11.69 23.29 13.85
N GLY A 204 -12.35 22.40 13.12
CA GLY A 204 -13.17 22.71 11.94
C GLY A 204 -14.63 22.68 12.23
#